data_140a8a201e2562af3c29f05c86b8df08
#
_entry.id   140a8a201e2562af3c29f05c86b8df08
#
_cell.length_a   1.000
_cell.length_b   1.000
_cell.length_c   1.000
_cell.angle_alpha   90.00
_cell.angle_beta   90.00
_cell.angle_gamma   90.00
#
_symmetry.space_group_name_H-M   'P 1'
#
loop_
_entity.id
_entity.type
_entity.pdbx_description
1 polymer ?
#
loop_
_entity_poly.entity_id
_entity_poly.type
_entity_poly.pdbx_seq_one_letter_code
_entity_poly.pdbx_strand_id
1 'polypeptide(L)'
;MVPDSAEALSLTLMANRLADSSSDHLLQYAHHPVDWWPWGPEALAHAVETDRPILLSIGYASCHWCHVMGSESFENPEVAEFINAHFVPIKVDREQHPVLDQVFMTATQLMNEGAGGWPLTAFLTPEGRPFFTGTYFPPEPQPGRPSFMQVLQALADTWKNNRPTLTTGADVVAEHLAALSTAPLTDDAPEVHAAVETIAADFDLIHAGFGTAPKFPSATTLDALLVRGDARSLELAQRSLEAMARGGICDQIGGGFHRYAVDPGWVVPHFEKMLDDNALLLGTYIRGWRRTADHDEGLRALLERTAYGIAGFLERELRDENGAFMAGLDADSCDIRGAVFEGIHYLWSPELIIDALGEEDGDWATRVFHVTAGGTFGEGLSTLQLRGRPDVDKLGRRFPPAKDRLIVTSWNALAISSLITGALIWNEPHWLDLARDAARYLVDTHLVGGELRHSSRAGQVDDSSATAEDHG
;
A
#
# COMPACT_ATOMS: atom_id res chain seq x y z
N MET A 1 -24.73 -52.98 -3.11
CA MET A 1 -24.36 -51.99 -4.12
C MET A 1 -24.50 -50.63 -3.46
N VAL A 2 -23.39 -50.07 -3.05
CA VAL A 2 -23.30 -48.71 -2.50
C VAL A 2 -22.93 -47.84 -3.69
N PRO A 3 -23.63 -46.73 -3.96
CA PRO A 3 -23.24 -45.86 -5.06
C PRO A 3 -21.94 -45.14 -4.74
N ASP A 4 -21.13 -45.06 -5.75
CA ASP A 4 -19.80 -44.48 -5.79
C ASP A 4 -19.88 -42.97 -5.49
N SER A 5 -19.32 -42.55 -4.35
CA SER A 5 -19.36 -41.17 -3.80
C SER A 5 -18.25 -40.28 -4.39
N ALA A 6 -17.72 -40.62 -5.58
CA ALA A 6 -16.61 -39.89 -6.21
C ALA A 6 -17.03 -38.86 -7.27
N GLU A 7 -18.34 -38.71 -7.58
CA GLU A 7 -18.82 -37.75 -8.59
C GLU A 7 -19.31 -36.41 -8.03
N ALA A 8 -19.28 -36.19 -6.73
CA ALA A 8 -19.90 -35.01 -6.11
C ALA A 8 -18.92 -33.85 -5.75
N LEU A 9 -17.66 -33.87 -6.21
CA LEU A 9 -16.66 -32.84 -5.81
C LEU A 9 -15.77 -32.34 -6.96
N SER A 10 -16.34 -32.21 -8.16
CA SER A 10 -15.69 -31.45 -9.24
C SER A 10 -16.64 -30.37 -9.76
N LEU A 11 -17.06 -29.48 -8.89
CA LEU A 11 -17.34 -28.12 -9.30
C LEU A 11 -15.95 -27.46 -9.46
N THR A 12 -15.35 -27.66 -10.62
CA THR A 12 -14.31 -26.76 -11.11
C THR A 12 -14.96 -25.38 -11.09
N LEU A 13 -14.63 -24.53 -10.13
CA LEU A 13 -15.01 -23.14 -10.13
C LEU A 13 -14.51 -22.58 -11.46
N MET A 14 -15.44 -22.32 -12.38
CA MET A 14 -15.08 -21.68 -13.65
C MET A 14 -14.56 -20.31 -13.31
N ALA A 15 -13.40 -19.96 -13.85
CA ALA A 15 -12.82 -18.65 -13.63
C ALA A 15 -13.81 -17.56 -14.06
N ASN A 16 -13.96 -16.51 -13.25
CA ASN A 16 -14.76 -15.34 -13.60
C ASN A 16 -14.00 -14.44 -14.59
N ARG A 17 -14.55 -13.27 -14.92
CA ARG A 17 -14.00 -12.33 -15.93
C ARG A 17 -12.65 -11.72 -15.57
N LEU A 18 -12.16 -11.91 -14.34
CA LEU A 18 -10.88 -11.40 -13.90
C LEU A 18 -9.69 -12.29 -14.31
N ALA A 19 -9.93 -13.48 -14.86
CA ALA A 19 -8.88 -14.45 -15.18
C ALA A 19 -7.88 -13.97 -16.24
N ASP A 20 -8.30 -13.07 -17.12
CA ASP A 20 -7.45 -12.53 -18.19
C ASP A 20 -6.87 -11.14 -17.82
N SER A 21 -6.95 -10.73 -16.54
CA SER A 21 -6.46 -9.44 -16.09
C SER A 21 -4.94 -9.35 -16.09
N SER A 22 -4.43 -8.15 -16.34
CA SER A 22 -3.02 -7.78 -16.14
C SER A 22 -2.66 -7.37 -14.70
N SER A 23 -3.63 -7.38 -13.78
CA SER A 23 -3.43 -7.05 -12.36
C SER A 23 -3.27 -8.30 -11.52
N ASP A 24 -2.22 -8.38 -10.68
CA ASP A 24 -2.08 -9.45 -9.68
C ASP A 24 -3.23 -9.39 -8.67
N HIS A 25 -3.71 -8.19 -8.28
CA HIS A 25 -4.88 -8.03 -7.42
C HIS A 25 -6.13 -8.66 -8.00
N LEU A 26 -6.46 -8.38 -9.24
CA LEU A 26 -7.67 -8.93 -9.87
C LEU A 26 -7.56 -10.45 -10.06
N LEU A 27 -6.37 -10.94 -10.42
CA LEU A 27 -6.12 -12.38 -10.58
C LEU A 27 -6.32 -13.18 -9.30
N GLN A 28 -6.04 -12.61 -8.12
CA GLN A 28 -6.30 -13.24 -6.82
C GLN A 28 -7.78 -13.62 -6.64
N TYR A 29 -8.70 -12.88 -7.28
CA TYR A 29 -10.15 -13.09 -7.19
C TYR A 29 -10.74 -13.83 -8.39
N ALA A 30 -9.92 -14.27 -9.34
CA ALA A 30 -10.39 -14.93 -10.58
C ALA A 30 -11.17 -16.23 -10.34
N HIS A 31 -10.90 -16.93 -9.24
CA HIS A 31 -11.55 -18.21 -8.88
C HIS A 31 -12.52 -18.10 -7.70
N HIS A 32 -12.83 -16.89 -7.23
CA HIS A 32 -13.85 -16.70 -6.20
C HIS A 32 -15.25 -16.98 -6.73
N PRO A 33 -16.20 -17.42 -5.88
CA PRO A 33 -17.58 -17.70 -6.30
C PRO A 33 -18.38 -16.44 -6.65
N VAL A 34 -17.91 -15.25 -6.29
CA VAL A 34 -18.50 -13.98 -6.75
C VAL A 34 -18.17 -13.78 -8.23
N ASP A 35 -19.20 -13.47 -9.05
CA ASP A 35 -19.08 -13.23 -10.49
C ASP A 35 -18.53 -11.84 -10.81
N TRP A 36 -17.28 -11.61 -10.41
CA TRP A 36 -16.60 -10.33 -10.54
C TRP A 36 -16.44 -9.85 -11.97
N TRP A 37 -16.71 -8.56 -12.18
CA TRP A 37 -16.40 -7.82 -13.38
C TRP A 37 -15.16 -6.93 -13.14
N PRO A 38 -14.27 -6.75 -14.14
CA PRO A 38 -13.34 -5.62 -14.12
C PRO A 38 -14.14 -4.32 -14.33
N TRP A 39 -13.58 -3.20 -13.88
CA TRP A 39 -14.17 -1.89 -14.17
C TRP A 39 -14.12 -1.62 -15.68
N GLY A 40 -15.24 -1.23 -16.25
CA GLY A 40 -15.30 -0.93 -17.68
C GLY A 40 -16.71 -0.68 -18.17
N PRO A 41 -16.85 -0.26 -19.43
CA PRO A 41 -18.16 0.07 -20.03
C PRO A 41 -19.13 -1.13 -20.06
N GLU A 42 -18.62 -2.36 -20.19
CA GLU A 42 -19.44 -3.57 -20.21
C GLU A 42 -20.10 -3.84 -18.87
N ALA A 43 -19.35 -3.69 -17.76
CA ALA A 43 -19.88 -3.86 -16.41
C ALA A 43 -20.95 -2.80 -16.09
N LEU A 44 -20.70 -1.55 -16.46
CA LEU A 44 -21.63 -0.44 -16.26
C LEU A 44 -22.90 -0.63 -17.13
N ALA A 45 -22.76 -1.01 -18.39
CA ALA A 45 -23.89 -1.31 -19.25
C ALA A 45 -24.75 -2.45 -18.69
N HIS A 46 -24.09 -3.52 -18.18
CA HIS A 46 -24.79 -4.64 -17.55
C HIS A 46 -25.57 -4.22 -16.29
N ALA A 47 -25.02 -3.31 -15.48
CA ALA A 47 -25.72 -2.77 -14.31
C ALA A 47 -26.99 -1.99 -14.72
N VAL A 48 -26.89 -1.16 -15.76
CA VAL A 48 -28.04 -0.40 -16.31
C VAL A 48 -29.07 -1.36 -16.93
N GLU A 49 -28.67 -2.32 -17.75
CA GLU A 49 -29.57 -3.27 -18.40
C GLU A 49 -30.34 -4.14 -17.40
N THR A 50 -29.69 -4.55 -16.32
CA THR A 50 -30.30 -5.40 -15.29
C THR A 50 -30.97 -4.62 -14.17
N ASP A 51 -30.85 -3.28 -14.16
CA ASP A 51 -31.36 -2.36 -13.14
C ASP A 51 -30.91 -2.76 -11.72
N ARG A 52 -29.66 -3.24 -11.60
CA ARG A 52 -29.07 -3.66 -10.32
C ARG A 52 -28.01 -2.65 -9.85
N PRO A 53 -27.96 -2.36 -8.52
CA PRO A 53 -26.90 -1.53 -7.97
C PRO A 53 -25.56 -2.24 -8.11
N ILE A 54 -24.49 -1.44 -8.17
CA ILE A 54 -23.11 -1.93 -8.27
C ILE A 54 -22.56 -2.12 -6.86
N LEU A 55 -21.91 -3.26 -6.60
CA LEU A 55 -20.99 -3.47 -5.50
C LEU A 55 -19.58 -3.26 -6.04
N LEU A 56 -18.97 -2.12 -5.74
CA LEU A 56 -17.59 -1.79 -6.11
C LEU A 56 -16.63 -2.12 -4.95
N SER A 57 -15.62 -2.92 -5.23
CA SER A 57 -14.55 -3.24 -4.29
C SER A 57 -13.20 -2.82 -4.89
N ILE A 58 -12.54 -1.86 -4.23
CA ILE A 58 -11.23 -1.35 -4.65
C ILE A 58 -10.17 -1.80 -3.64
N GLY A 59 -9.03 -2.26 -4.15
CA GLY A 59 -7.89 -2.70 -3.36
C GLY A 59 -6.63 -2.74 -4.21
N TYR A 60 -5.63 -3.48 -3.76
CA TYR A 60 -4.36 -3.73 -4.44
C TYR A 60 -3.77 -5.07 -4.00
N ALA A 61 -2.77 -5.57 -4.72
CA ALA A 61 -2.33 -6.97 -4.56
C ALA A 61 -1.71 -7.26 -3.19
N SER A 62 -0.97 -6.33 -2.62
CA SER A 62 -0.28 -6.46 -1.32
C SER A 62 -1.14 -6.08 -0.10
N CYS A 63 -2.43 -5.80 -0.29
CA CYS A 63 -3.34 -5.29 0.73
C CYS A 63 -3.83 -6.41 1.68
N HIS A 64 -3.28 -6.50 2.90
CA HIS A 64 -3.67 -7.48 3.93
C HIS A 64 -5.18 -7.54 4.18
N TRP A 65 -5.84 -6.42 4.50
CA TRP A 65 -7.28 -6.40 4.79
C TRP A 65 -8.16 -6.73 3.57
N CYS A 66 -7.61 -6.59 2.34
CA CYS A 66 -8.28 -7.06 1.14
C CYS A 66 -8.27 -8.61 1.09
N HIS A 67 -7.15 -9.24 1.46
CA HIS A 67 -7.04 -10.70 1.58
C HIS A 67 -7.96 -11.24 2.67
N VAL A 68 -7.98 -10.58 3.84
CA VAL A 68 -8.89 -10.95 4.94
C VAL A 68 -10.35 -10.91 4.48
N MET A 69 -10.80 -9.80 3.86
CA MET A 69 -12.18 -9.70 3.37
C MET A 69 -12.45 -10.69 2.22
N GLY A 70 -11.44 -11.01 1.40
CA GLY A 70 -11.50 -12.03 0.37
C GLY A 70 -11.86 -13.39 0.94
N SER A 71 -11.06 -13.86 1.89
CA SER A 71 -11.20 -15.19 2.50
C SER A 71 -12.42 -15.31 3.41
N GLU A 72 -12.74 -14.27 4.19
CA GLU A 72 -13.84 -14.32 5.15
C GLU A 72 -15.22 -14.12 4.50
N SER A 73 -15.32 -13.30 3.45
CA SER A 73 -16.59 -12.88 2.86
C SER A 73 -16.75 -13.29 1.41
N PHE A 74 -15.79 -13.00 0.51
CA PHE A 74 -15.98 -13.23 -0.92
C PHE A 74 -15.81 -14.69 -1.34
N GLU A 75 -15.10 -15.52 -0.57
CA GLU A 75 -15.02 -16.96 -0.75
C GLU A 75 -16.23 -17.71 -0.15
N ASN A 76 -17.03 -17.03 0.70
CA ASN A 76 -18.21 -17.65 1.30
C ASN A 76 -19.33 -17.84 0.25
N PRO A 77 -19.80 -19.07 0.00
CA PRO A 77 -20.79 -19.33 -1.05
C PRO A 77 -22.14 -18.63 -0.83
N GLU A 78 -22.60 -18.48 0.40
CA GLU A 78 -23.86 -17.82 0.72
C GLU A 78 -23.78 -16.31 0.44
N VAL A 79 -22.66 -15.68 0.80
CA VAL A 79 -22.39 -14.28 0.51
C VAL A 79 -22.28 -14.05 -0.99
N ALA A 80 -21.57 -14.93 -1.69
CA ALA A 80 -21.39 -14.85 -3.14
C ALA A 80 -22.72 -15.01 -3.90
N GLU A 81 -23.56 -15.99 -3.50
CA GLU A 81 -24.88 -16.18 -4.10
C GLU A 81 -25.75 -14.93 -3.91
N PHE A 82 -25.72 -14.33 -2.72
CA PHE A 82 -26.48 -13.12 -2.45
C PHE A 82 -25.99 -11.92 -3.27
N ILE A 83 -24.66 -11.73 -3.36
CA ILE A 83 -24.05 -10.67 -4.18
C ILE A 83 -24.45 -10.84 -5.65
N ASN A 84 -24.26 -12.03 -6.21
CA ASN A 84 -24.54 -12.33 -7.62
C ASN A 84 -26.02 -12.14 -7.98
N ALA A 85 -26.94 -12.38 -7.02
CA ALA A 85 -28.38 -12.20 -7.23
C ALA A 85 -28.83 -10.73 -7.20
N HIS A 86 -28.20 -9.91 -6.35
CA HIS A 86 -28.74 -8.57 -6.03
C HIS A 86 -27.89 -7.41 -6.54
N PHE A 87 -26.61 -7.63 -6.86
CA PHE A 87 -25.65 -6.59 -7.26
C PHE A 87 -24.95 -6.97 -8.57
N VAL A 88 -24.32 -5.98 -9.19
CA VAL A 88 -23.27 -6.19 -10.18
C VAL A 88 -21.94 -5.98 -9.48
N PRO A 89 -21.18 -7.04 -9.16
CA PRO A 89 -19.94 -6.92 -8.43
C PRO A 89 -18.81 -6.50 -9.37
N ILE A 90 -18.17 -5.38 -9.06
CA ILE A 90 -17.02 -4.85 -9.82
C ILE A 90 -15.81 -4.81 -8.90
N LYS A 91 -14.68 -5.35 -9.37
CA LYS A 91 -13.38 -5.33 -8.68
C LYS A 91 -12.44 -4.37 -9.39
N VAL A 92 -11.70 -3.56 -8.61
CA VAL A 92 -10.78 -2.57 -9.13
C VAL A 92 -9.44 -2.68 -8.42
N ASP A 93 -8.37 -2.64 -9.21
CA ASP A 93 -7.02 -2.41 -8.71
C ASP A 93 -6.75 -0.91 -8.69
N ARG A 94 -6.49 -0.34 -7.49
CA ARG A 94 -6.21 1.08 -7.32
C ARG A 94 -4.94 1.52 -8.03
N GLU A 95 -4.00 0.60 -8.20
CA GLU A 95 -2.71 0.88 -8.83
C GLU A 95 -2.80 0.94 -10.35
N GLN A 96 -3.81 0.31 -10.95
CA GLN A 96 -4.15 0.48 -12.37
C GLN A 96 -5.10 1.66 -12.59
N HIS A 97 -5.96 1.97 -11.61
CA HIS A 97 -7.00 3.00 -11.72
C HIS A 97 -6.93 4.04 -10.59
N PRO A 98 -5.79 4.76 -10.41
CA PRO A 98 -5.61 5.67 -9.28
C PRO A 98 -6.61 6.83 -9.24
N VAL A 99 -7.03 7.35 -10.40
CA VAL A 99 -8.05 8.41 -10.49
C VAL A 99 -9.40 7.90 -9.99
N LEU A 100 -9.77 6.68 -10.33
CA LEU A 100 -10.99 6.05 -9.84
C LEU A 100 -10.95 5.83 -8.33
N ASP A 101 -9.83 5.31 -7.83
CA ASP A 101 -9.59 5.14 -6.40
C ASP A 101 -9.73 6.48 -5.66
N GLN A 102 -9.10 7.54 -6.16
CA GLN A 102 -9.18 8.87 -5.56
C GLN A 102 -10.62 9.39 -5.47
N VAL A 103 -11.42 9.23 -6.54
CA VAL A 103 -12.82 9.67 -6.55
C VAL A 103 -13.64 8.94 -5.48
N PHE A 104 -13.54 7.60 -5.42
CA PHE A 104 -14.31 6.82 -4.46
C PHE A 104 -13.74 6.91 -3.04
N MET A 105 -12.43 7.12 -2.86
CA MET A 105 -11.84 7.42 -1.55
C MET A 105 -12.36 8.76 -1.02
N THR A 106 -12.43 9.80 -1.86
CA THR A 106 -13.00 11.10 -1.50
C THR A 106 -14.48 10.96 -1.11
N ALA A 107 -15.27 10.19 -1.89
CA ALA A 107 -16.66 9.90 -1.54
C ALA A 107 -16.76 9.18 -0.18
N THR A 108 -15.87 8.21 0.06
CA THR A 108 -15.84 7.46 1.33
C THR A 108 -15.53 8.38 2.50
N GLN A 109 -14.55 9.24 2.39
CA GLN A 109 -14.19 10.21 3.42
C GLN A 109 -15.32 11.23 3.69
N LEU A 110 -16.00 11.70 2.65
CA LEU A 110 -17.17 12.58 2.79
C LEU A 110 -18.32 11.91 3.56
N MET A 111 -18.55 10.62 3.33
CA MET A 111 -19.65 9.87 3.95
C MET A 111 -19.31 9.30 5.34
N ASN A 112 -18.04 9.20 5.72
CA ASN A 112 -17.55 8.55 6.93
C ASN A 112 -16.67 9.48 7.79
N GLU A 113 -17.04 10.75 7.92
CA GLU A 113 -16.38 11.73 8.82
C GLU A 113 -14.85 11.85 8.62
N GLY A 114 -14.39 11.72 7.37
CA GLY A 114 -12.98 11.77 7.00
C GLY A 114 -12.26 10.43 7.03
N ALA A 115 -12.91 9.35 7.50
CA ALA A 115 -12.32 8.02 7.51
C ALA A 115 -12.35 7.38 6.12
N GLY A 116 -11.27 6.68 5.75
CA GLY A 116 -11.13 5.91 4.52
C GLY A 116 -10.03 4.87 4.63
N GLY A 117 -9.89 4.02 3.64
CA GLY A 117 -8.86 2.98 3.60
C GLY A 117 -9.24 1.83 2.67
N TRP A 118 -8.36 0.87 2.54
CA TRP A 118 -8.58 -0.34 1.74
C TRP A 118 -8.73 -1.59 2.63
N PRO A 119 -9.58 -2.57 2.18
CA PRO A 119 -10.40 -2.52 0.97
C PRO A 119 -11.40 -1.37 1.04
N LEU A 120 -11.58 -0.64 -0.05
CA LEU A 120 -12.65 0.32 -0.19
C LEU A 120 -13.87 -0.41 -0.76
N THR A 121 -14.99 -0.36 -0.07
CA THR A 121 -16.25 -0.98 -0.47
C THR A 121 -17.27 0.13 -0.71
N ALA A 122 -17.77 0.25 -1.94
CA ALA A 122 -18.77 1.24 -2.29
C ALA A 122 -19.97 0.58 -2.98
N PHE A 123 -21.16 1.11 -2.72
CA PHE A 123 -22.39 0.73 -3.39
C PHE A 123 -22.87 1.89 -4.23
N LEU A 124 -23.05 1.64 -5.52
CA LEU A 124 -23.35 2.66 -6.51
C LEU A 124 -24.69 2.40 -7.18
N THR A 125 -25.32 3.47 -7.66
CA THR A 125 -26.42 3.34 -8.63
C THR A 125 -25.89 2.66 -9.93
N PRO A 126 -26.74 2.12 -10.79
CA PRO A 126 -26.32 1.55 -12.08
C PRO A 126 -25.51 2.53 -12.95
N GLU A 127 -25.69 3.84 -12.75
CA GLU A 127 -24.97 4.92 -13.43
C GLU A 127 -23.64 5.28 -12.76
N GLY A 128 -23.24 4.56 -11.69
CA GLY A 128 -21.95 4.74 -11.02
C GLY A 128 -21.89 5.80 -9.92
N ARG A 129 -23.05 6.32 -9.42
CA ARG A 129 -23.08 7.32 -8.34
C ARG A 129 -23.10 6.64 -6.96
N PRO A 130 -22.18 6.96 -6.02
CA PRO A 130 -22.11 6.29 -4.74
C PRO A 130 -23.23 6.71 -3.80
N PHE A 131 -23.91 5.74 -3.15
CA PHE A 131 -24.94 5.98 -2.14
C PHE A 131 -24.61 5.38 -0.78
N PHE A 132 -23.63 4.50 -0.69
CA PHE A 132 -23.10 3.96 0.56
C PHE A 132 -21.65 3.56 0.37
N THR A 133 -20.82 3.83 1.38
CA THR A 133 -19.40 3.46 1.35
C THR A 133 -18.91 2.99 2.72
N GLY A 134 -17.85 2.22 2.69
CA GLY A 134 -17.12 1.76 3.87
C GLY A 134 -15.79 1.16 3.47
N THR A 135 -15.13 0.54 4.41
CA THR A 135 -13.87 -0.19 4.19
C THR A 135 -14.11 -1.69 4.38
N TYR A 136 -13.41 -2.31 5.29
CA TYR A 136 -13.60 -3.70 5.67
C TYR A 136 -14.90 -3.89 6.49
N PHE A 137 -15.66 -4.93 6.18
CA PHE A 137 -16.83 -5.41 6.92
C PHE A 137 -16.57 -6.83 7.44
N PRO A 138 -16.77 -7.08 8.75
CA PRO A 138 -16.56 -8.41 9.32
C PRO A 138 -17.59 -9.43 8.82
N PRO A 139 -17.28 -10.74 8.82
CA PRO A 139 -18.25 -11.79 8.45
C PRO A 139 -19.38 -11.92 9.47
N GLU A 140 -19.08 -11.69 10.74
CA GLU A 140 -20.06 -11.73 11.85
C GLU A 140 -20.24 -10.34 12.47
N PRO A 141 -21.44 -10.02 12.99
CA PRO A 141 -21.69 -8.73 13.62
C PRO A 141 -20.79 -8.51 14.85
N GLN A 142 -20.22 -7.31 14.96
CA GLN A 142 -19.40 -6.87 16.09
C GLN A 142 -20.07 -5.66 16.78
N PRO A 143 -19.75 -5.34 18.05
CA PRO A 143 -20.28 -4.16 18.71
C PRO A 143 -20.06 -2.88 17.90
N GLY A 144 -21.15 -2.25 17.44
CA GLY A 144 -21.10 -1.05 16.61
C GLY A 144 -20.74 -1.26 15.14
N ARG A 145 -20.53 -2.51 14.69
CA ARG A 145 -20.20 -2.86 13.31
C ARG A 145 -21.10 -3.97 12.78
N PRO A 146 -21.91 -3.73 11.74
CA PRO A 146 -22.72 -4.79 11.11
C PRO A 146 -21.82 -5.80 10.40
N SER A 147 -22.31 -7.02 10.21
CA SER A 147 -21.65 -7.97 9.31
C SER A 147 -21.84 -7.56 7.86
N PHE A 148 -20.96 -8.05 6.98
CA PHE A 148 -21.06 -7.79 5.55
C PHE A 148 -22.42 -8.24 4.98
N MET A 149 -22.88 -9.42 5.35
CA MET A 149 -24.20 -9.92 4.92
C MET A 149 -25.35 -8.99 5.37
N GLN A 150 -25.28 -8.44 6.58
CA GLN A 150 -26.32 -7.50 7.05
C GLN A 150 -26.34 -6.21 6.22
N VAL A 151 -25.16 -5.71 5.83
CA VAL A 151 -25.05 -4.54 4.95
C VAL A 151 -25.63 -4.86 3.57
N LEU A 152 -25.26 -5.98 2.96
CA LEU A 152 -25.79 -6.42 1.67
C LEU A 152 -27.32 -6.52 1.68
N GLN A 153 -27.88 -7.18 2.68
CA GLN A 153 -29.33 -7.35 2.82
C GLN A 153 -30.05 -6.00 2.97
N ALA A 154 -29.56 -5.14 3.87
CA ALA A 154 -30.16 -3.84 4.11
C ALA A 154 -30.17 -2.96 2.85
N LEU A 155 -29.09 -2.95 2.09
CA LEU A 155 -28.98 -2.16 0.85
C LEU A 155 -29.80 -2.74 -0.28
N ALA A 156 -29.85 -4.06 -0.45
CA ALA A 156 -30.71 -4.71 -1.44
C ALA A 156 -32.19 -4.48 -1.15
N ASP A 157 -32.61 -4.58 0.10
CA ASP A 157 -33.98 -4.30 0.54
C ASP A 157 -34.36 -2.83 0.32
N THR A 158 -33.46 -1.91 0.64
CA THR A 158 -33.68 -0.47 0.43
C THR A 158 -33.74 -0.14 -1.06
N TRP A 159 -32.89 -0.73 -1.89
CA TRP A 159 -32.91 -0.56 -3.34
C TRP A 159 -34.24 -1.01 -3.93
N LYS A 160 -34.77 -2.14 -3.46
CA LYS A 160 -36.03 -2.70 -3.91
C LYS A 160 -37.24 -1.90 -3.44
N ASN A 161 -37.25 -1.46 -2.17
CA ASN A 161 -38.46 -0.95 -1.51
C ASN A 161 -38.47 0.57 -1.33
N ASN A 162 -37.31 1.24 -1.33
CA ASN A 162 -37.16 2.67 -1.07
C ASN A 162 -35.98 3.30 -1.86
N ARG A 163 -35.86 2.94 -3.14
CA ARG A 163 -34.81 3.45 -4.06
C ARG A 163 -34.63 4.97 -4.01
N PRO A 164 -35.69 5.80 -3.99
CA PRO A 164 -35.51 7.27 -3.98
C PRO A 164 -34.62 7.80 -2.85
N THR A 165 -34.62 7.15 -1.70
CA THR A 165 -33.74 7.54 -0.59
C THR A 165 -32.26 7.36 -0.96
N LEU A 166 -31.91 6.24 -1.63
CA LEU A 166 -30.53 5.97 -2.03
C LEU A 166 -30.10 6.87 -3.19
N THR A 167 -30.94 7.05 -4.21
CA THR A 167 -30.60 7.86 -5.37
C THR A 167 -30.48 9.35 -5.03
N THR A 168 -31.32 9.89 -4.15
CA THR A 168 -31.19 11.28 -3.67
C THR A 168 -29.88 11.47 -2.89
N GLY A 169 -29.48 10.50 -2.05
CA GLY A 169 -28.18 10.54 -1.37
C GLY A 169 -27.02 10.51 -2.34
N ALA A 170 -27.10 9.63 -3.36
CA ALA A 170 -26.10 9.53 -4.41
C ALA A 170 -25.92 10.84 -5.20
N ASP A 171 -27.02 11.54 -5.51
CA ASP A 171 -26.97 12.82 -6.22
C ASP A 171 -26.24 13.88 -5.39
N VAL A 172 -26.50 13.97 -4.10
CA VAL A 172 -25.82 14.91 -3.18
C VAL A 172 -24.33 14.64 -3.14
N VAL A 173 -23.90 13.37 -3.03
CA VAL A 173 -22.44 13.02 -3.03
C VAL A 173 -21.82 13.37 -4.38
N ALA A 174 -22.49 13.04 -5.50
CA ALA A 174 -21.99 13.33 -6.82
C ALA A 174 -21.85 14.85 -7.08
N GLU A 175 -22.77 15.68 -6.60
CA GLU A 175 -22.68 17.14 -6.66
C GLU A 175 -21.48 17.67 -5.88
N HIS A 176 -21.20 17.13 -4.69
CA HIS A 176 -20.03 17.51 -3.88
C HIS A 176 -18.71 17.13 -4.57
N LEU A 177 -18.63 15.92 -5.12
CA LEU A 177 -17.46 15.48 -5.87
C LEU A 177 -17.21 16.37 -7.09
N ALA A 178 -18.26 16.71 -7.85
CA ALA A 178 -18.17 17.63 -8.99
C ALA A 178 -17.71 19.02 -8.57
N ALA A 179 -18.19 19.54 -7.44
CA ALA A 179 -17.78 20.85 -6.91
C ALA A 179 -16.28 20.86 -6.52
N LEU A 180 -15.76 19.78 -5.93
CA LEU A 180 -14.34 19.65 -5.61
C LEU A 180 -13.47 19.65 -6.87
N SER A 181 -13.92 18.98 -7.94
CA SER A 181 -13.20 18.89 -9.22
C SER A 181 -13.17 20.20 -9.98
N THR A 182 -14.12 21.12 -9.70
CA THR A 182 -14.26 22.41 -10.39
C THR A 182 -13.87 23.61 -9.53
N ALA A 183 -13.29 23.37 -8.35
CA ALA A 183 -12.85 24.44 -7.47
C ALA A 183 -11.86 25.37 -8.22
N PRO A 184 -12.10 26.70 -8.20
CA PRO A 184 -11.23 27.62 -8.92
C PRO A 184 -9.82 27.59 -8.32
N LEU A 185 -8.81 27.54 -9.17
CA LEU A 185 -7.43 27.78 -8.76
C LEU A 185 -7.35 29.23 -8.25
N THR A 186 -6.85 29.41 -7.03
CA THR A 186 -6.57 30.73 -6.50
C THR A 186 -5.26 31.25 -7.09
N ASP A 187 -5.22 32.49 -7.53
CA ASP A 187 -3.99 33.16 -8.01
C ASP A 187 -3.04 33.52 -6.85
N ASP A 188 -3.47 33.31 -5.63
CA ASP A 188 -2.67 33.62 -4.43
C ASP A 188 -1.58 32.57 -4.23
N ALA A 189 -0.33 33.01 -4.18
CA ALA A 189 0.79 32.14 -3.82
C ALA A 189 0.57 31.62 -2.38
N PRO A 190 0.75 30.29 -2.15
CA PRO A 190 0.55 29.73 -0.81
C PRO A 190 1.55 30.36 0.18
N GLU A 191 1.05 30.74 1.36
CA GLU A 191 1.86 31.22 2.48
C GLU A 191 2.69 30.08 3.07
N VAL A 192 3.85 29.81 2.46
CA VAL A 192 4.73 28.68 2.83
C VAL A 192 5.12 28.70 4.31
N HIS A 193 5.30 29.90 4.90
CA HIS A 193 5.62 30.01 6.32
C HIS A 193 4.47 29.52 7.20
N ALA A 194 3.25 29.93 6.91
CA ALA A 194 2.05 29.48 7.65
C ALA A 194 1.83 27.95 7.50
N ALA A 195 2.07 27.40 6.31
CA ALA A 195 2.00 25.97 6.09
C ALA A 195 3.00 25.18 6.95
N VAL A 196 4.26 25.66 7.05
CA VAL A 196 5.28 25.05 7.90
C VAL A 196 4.92 25.15 9.39
N GLU A 197 4.37 26.26 9.85
CA GLU A 197 3.91 26.40 11.23
C GLU A 197 2.75 25.43 11.54
N THR A 198 1.85 25.22 10.60
CA THR A 198 0.76 24.23 10.74
C THR A 198 1.33 22.80 10.83
N ILE A 199 2.25 22.43 9.95
CA ILE A 199 2.95 21.14 9.98
C ILE A 199 3.70 20.97 11.30
N ALA A 200 4.43 22.01 11.75
CA ALA A 200 5.21 21.97 12.99
C ALA A 200 4.32 21.86 14.25
N ALA A 201 3.08 22.33 14.20
CA ALA A 201 2.13 22.19 15.30
C ALA A 201 1.65 20.74 15.49
N ASP A 202 1.65 19.95 14.42
CA ASP A 202 1.27 18.53 14.44
C ASP A 202 2.45 17.58 14.74
N PHE A 203 3.64 18.12 14.99
CA PHE A 203 4.84 17.32 15.24
C PHE A 203 4.80 16.61 16.59
N ASP A 204 5.00 15.30 16.58
CA ASP A 204 5.13 14.49 17.80
C ASP A 204 6.47 14.73 18.49
N LEU A 205 6.44 15.46 19.60
CA LEU A 205 7.64 15.82 20.36
C LEU A 205 8.31 14.61 21.06
N ILE A 206 7.58 13.52 21.28
CA ILE A 206 8.06 12.33 21.98
C ILE A 206 8.72 11.35 21.02
N HIS A 207 8.00 11.00 19.94
CA HIS A 207 8.42 9.94 19.02
C HIS A 207 8.89 10.46 17.66
N ALA A 208 8.84 11.76 17.44
CA ALA A 208 9.07 12.44 16.17
C ALA A 208 8.11 12.02 15.05
N GLY A 209 8.15 12.73 13.91
CA GLY A 209 7.15 12.57 12.86
C GLY A 209 5.89 13.37 13.14
N PHE A 210 4.86 13.23 12.31
CA PHE A 210 3.66 14.04 12.34
C PHE A 210 2.43 13.18 12.65
N GLY A 211 1.47 13.76 13.38
CA GLY A 211 0.24 13.09 13.75
C GLY A 211 0.39 12.04 14.85
N THR A 212 -0.63 11.20 14.96
CA THR A 212 -0.73 10.08 15.90
C THR A 212 -0.70 8.73 15.16
N ALA A 213 -1.18 7.64 15.76
CA ALA A 213 -1.33 6.35 15.10
C ALA A 213 -2.67 6.28 14.31
N PRO A 214 -2.69 5.68 13.10
CA PRO A 214 -1.56 5.17 12.34
C PRO A 214 -0.65 6.29 11.84
N LYS A 215 0.67 6.08 11.86
CA LYS A 215 1.67 7.10 11.59
C LYS A 215 2.44 6.83 10.31
N PHE A 216 2.36 7.76 9.36
CA PHE A 216 2.96 7.63 8.04
C PHE A 216 4.34 8.32 7.97
N PRO A 217 5.29 7.82 7.15
CA PRO A 217 6.60 8.41 6.96
C PRO A 217 6.59 9.85 6.43
N SER A 218 5.52 10.27 5.73
CA SER A 218 5.31 11.64 5.20
C SER A 218 6.53 12.19 4.42
N ALA A 219 7.10 11.37 3.52
CA ALA A 219 8.35 11.66 2.81
C ALA A 219 8.33 13.03 2.10
N THR A 220 7.24 13.40 1.44
CA THR A 220 7.09 14.69 0.74
C THR A 220 7.10 15.87 1.69
N THR A 221 6.50 15.75 2.87
CA THR A 221 6.55 16.77 3.92
C THR A 221 7.98 16.94 4.45
N LEU A 222 8.67 15.83 4.73
CA LEU A 222 10.06 15.87 5.18
C LEU A 222 10.97 16.47 4.11
N ASP A 223 10.76 16.15 2.85
CA ASP A 223 11.51 16.69 1.74
C ASP A 223 11.31 18.21 1.60
N ALA A 224 10.08 18.69 1.73
CA ALA A 224 9.78 20.13 1.75
C ALA A 224 10.50 20.86 2.89
N LEU A 225 10.55 20.29 4.10
CA LEU A 225 11.27 20.84 5.24
C LEU A 225 12.79 20.87 5.00
N LEU A 226 13.36 19.82 4.41
CA LEU A 226 14.78 19.75 4.05
C LEU A 226 15.15 20.76 2.96
N VAL A 227 14.28 20.97 1.98
CA VAL A 227 14.46 21.97 0.91
C VAL A 227 14.42 23.37 1.50
N ARG A 228 13.47 23.67 2.37
CA ARG A 228 13.37 24.95 3.06
C ARG A 228 14.64 25.26 3.85
N GLY A 229 15.14 24.33 4.66
CA GLY A 229 16.47 24.35 5.22
C GLY A 229 16.72 25.36 6.35
N ASP A 230 15.71 26.00 6.93
CA ASP A 230 15.88 26.77 8.16
C ASP A 230 16.07 25.82 9.37
N ALA A 231 16.63 26.33 10.46
CA ALA A 231 17.05 25.52 11.61
C ALA A 231 15.91 24.65 12.19
N ARG A 232 14.68 25.21 12.28
CA ARG A 232 13.52 24.48 12.80
C ARG A 232 13.06 23.38 11.83
N SER A 233 12.95 23.71 10.55
CA SER A 233 12.58 22.75 9.51
C SER A 233 13.58 21.58 9.44
N LEU A 234 14.88 21.87 9.53
CA LEU A 234 15.91 20.83 9.58
C LEU A 234 15.80 19.97 10.83
N GLU A 235 15.57 20.57 12.01
CA GLU A 235 15.39 19.82 13.25
C GLU A 235 14.22 18.82 13.16
N LEU A 236 13.05 19.28 12.70
CA LEU A 236 11.85 18.42 12.56
C LEU A 236 12.12 17.26 11.59
N ALA A 237 12.71 17.55 10.44
CA ALA A 237 13.01 16.54 9.43
C ALA A 237 14.04 15.52 9.91
N GLN A 238 15.17 15.98 10.47
CA GLN A 238 16.25 15.11 10.93
C GLN A 238 15.82 14.20 12.09
N ARG A 239 15.05 14.72 13.05
CA ARG A 239 14.49 13.91 14.14
C ARG A 239 13.54 12.84 13.62
N SER A 240 12.70 13.17 12.64
CA SER A 240 11.79 12.20 12.01
C SER A 240 12.55 11.10 11.28
N LEU A 241 13.54 11.48 10.46
CA LEU A 241 14.37 10.53 9.71
C LEU A 241 15.15 9.61 10.66
N GLU A 242 15.74 10.15 11.75
CA GLU A 242 16.42 9.33 12.74
C GLU A 242 15.49 8.34 13.44
N ALA A 243 14.31 8.80 13.89
CA ALA A 243 13.34 7.97 14.57
C ALA A 243 12.84 6.81 13.69
N MET A 244 12.50 7.11 12.45
CA MET A 244 12.08 6.09 11.47
C MET A 244 13.21 5.10 11.14
N ALA A 245 14.43 5.58 10.89
CA ALA A 245 15.59 4.72 10.58
C ALA A 245 15.93 3.74 11.71
N ARG A 246 15.62 4.11 12.96
CA ARG A 246 15.85 3.28 14.15
C ARG A 246 14.63 2.43 14.52
N GLY A 247 13.45 2.78 14.06
CA GLY A 247 12.19 2.12 14.35
C GLY A 247 12.02 0.78 13.66
N GLY A 248 11.01 0.01 14.09
CA GLY A 248 10.59 -1.22 13.42
C GLY A 248 9.92 -0.98 12.05
N ILE A 249 9.56 0.27 11.74
CA ILE A 249 9.09 0.64 10.40
C ILE A 249 10.18 0.50 9.33
N CYS A 250 11.46 0.59 9.70
CA CYS A 250 12.59 0.28 8.83
C CYS A 250 12.95 -1.20 8.98
N ASP A 251 12.98 -1.94 7.89
CA ASP A 251 13.51 -3.29 7.89
C ASP A 251 15.03 -3.24 8.09
N GLN A 252 15.47 -3.59 9.27
CA GLN A 252 16.86 -3.47 9.68
C GLN A 252 17.81 -4.47 9.01
N ILE A 253 17.26 -5.53 8.37
CA ILE A 253 18.00 -6.60 7.68
C ILE A 253 17.90 -6.45 6.17
N GLY A 254 16.67 -6.44 5.65
CA GLY A 254 16.41 -6.39 4.22
C GLY A 254 16.50 -4.97 3.64
N GLY A 255 16.50 -3.94 4.47
CA GLY A 255 16.42 -2.55 4.05
C GLY A 255 15.03 -2.16 3.54
N GLY A 256 14.86 -0.89 3.24
CA GLY A 256 13.56 -0.34 2.88
C GLY A 256 12.63 -0.12 4.07
N PHE A 257 11.49 0.51 3.80
CA PHE A 257 10.50 0.90 4.79
C PHE A 257 9.17 0.23 4.53
N HIS A 258 8.52 -0.15 5.61
CA HIS A 258 7.11 -0.50 5.61
C HIS A 258 6.25 0.77 5.47
N ARG A 259 4.99 0.59 5.06
CA ARG A 259 4.12 1.68 4.62
C ARG A 259 3.78 2.68 5.71
N TYR A 260 3.37 2.21 6.90
CA TYR A 260 3.07 3.04 8.07
C TYR A 260 3.23 2.25 9.36
N ALA A 261 3.34 2.95 10.49
CA ALA A 261 3.32 2.33 11.81
C ALA A 261 1.91 2.36 12.39
N VAL A 262 1.48 1.26 13.03
CA VAL A 262 0.19 1.15 13.71
C VAL A 262 0.22 1.77 15.12
N ASP A 263 1.40 2.18 15.57
CA ASP A 263 1.66 2.86 16.84
C ASP A 263 2.37 4.21 16.61
N PRO A 264 2.36 5.14 17.59
CA PRO A 264 3.00 6.43 17.43
C PRO A 264 4.54 6.39 17.47
N GLY A 265 5.13 5.30 17.97
CA GLY A 265 6.57 5.17 18.26
C GLY A 265 7.41 4.54 17.17
N TRP A 266 6.84 4.29 15.98
CA TRP A 266 7.51 3.64 14.85
C TRP A 266 7.94 2.19 15.12
N VAL A 267 7.25 1.49 16.05
CA VAL A 267 7.64 0.17 16.53
C VAL A 267 7.06 -0.96 15.69
N VAL A 268 5.74 -0.97 15.54
CA VAL A 268 5.01 -2.02 14.81
C VAL A 268 4.49 -1.45 13.50
N PRO A 269 5.00 -1.90 12.35
CA PRO A 269 4.49 -1.44 11.07
C PRO A 269 3.28 -2.27 10.62
N HIS A 270 2.53 -1.72 9.67
CA HIS A 270 1.80 -2.49 8.68
C HIS A 270 2.82 -2.93 7.62
N PHE A 271 2.96 -4.25 7.43
CA PHE A 271 4.18 -4.83 6.85
C PHE A 271 4.34 -4.74 5.33
N GLU A 272 3.43 -4.09 4.62
CA GLU A 272 3.61 -3.77 3.19
C GLU A 272 4.86 -2.94 2.95
N LYS A 273 5.56 -3.18 1.84
CA LYS A 273 6.68 -2.34 1.39
C LYS A 273 6.46 -1.91 -0.05
N MET A 274 6.07 -0.66 -0.24
CA MET A 274 5.69 -0.11 -1.54
C MET A 274 6.84 0.60 -2.22
N LEU A 275 6.87 0.56 -3.55
CA LEU A 275 7.89 1.22 -4.37
C LEU A 275 7.85 2.74 -4.23
N ASP A 276 6.66 3.35 -4.32
CA ASP A 276 6.48 4.80 -4.21
C ASP A 276 6.99 5.35 -2.88
N ASP A 277 6.60 4.73 -1.76
CA ASP A 277 7.06 5.08 -0.43
C ASP A 277 8.59 5.02 -0.33
N ASN A 278 9.19 3.92 -0.78
CA ASN A 278 10.62 3.70 -0.69
C ASN A 278 11.41 4.56 -1.67
N ALA A 279 10.90 4.83 -2.86
CA ALA A 279 11.52 5.72 -3.83
C ALA A 279 11.58 7.17 -3.31
N LEU A 280 10.47 7.66 -2.74
CA LEU A 280 10.42 8.98 -2.11
C LEU A 280 11.35 9.07 -0.90
N LEU A 281 11.31 8.06 -0.01
CA LEU A 281 12.18 8.02 1.18
C LEU A 281 13.65 7.95 0.80
N LEU A 282 14.04 7.21 -0.25
CA LEU A 282 15.43 7.20 -0.72
C LEU A 282 15.91 8.63 -1.01
N GLY A 283 15.16 9.39 -1.80
CA GLY A 283 15.48 10.79 -2.10
C GLY A 283 15.55 11.67 -0.85
N THR A 284 14.60 11.47 0.07
CA THR A 284 14.52 12.21 1.33
C THR A 284 15.71 11.91 2.26
N TYR A 285 16.12 10.64 2.41
CA TYR A 285 17.31 10.25 3.20
C TYR A 285 18.60 10.80 2.59
N ILE A 286 18.77 10.76 1.26
CA ILE A 286 19.90 11.37 0.56
C ILE A 286 19.97 12.88 0.83
N ARG A 287 18.83 13.59 0.75
CA ARG A 287 18.75 15.02 1.02
C ARG A 287 18.99 15.31 2.51
N GLY A 288 18.45 14.51 3.41
CA GLY A 288 18.71 14.59 4.85
C GLY A 288 20.19 14.48 5.16
N TRP A 289 20.88 13.49 4.58
CA TRP A 289 22.32 13.33 4.71
C TRP A 289 23.09 14.59 4.25
N ARG A 290 22.74 15.17 3.10
CA ARG A 290 23.36 16.43 2.61
C ARG A 290 23.12 17.64 3.51
N ARG A 291 22.01 17.68 4.23
CA ARG A 291 21.62 18.78 5.12
C ARG A 291 22.13 18.58 6.55
N THR A 292 22.63 17.42 6.88
CA THR A 292 23.22 17.14 8.20
C THR A 292 24.64 17.71 8.26
N ALA A 293 24.95 18.42 9.36
CA ALA A 293 26.25 19.04 9.54
C ALA A 293 27.38 18.00 9.62
N ASP A 294 28.56 18.34 9.08
CA ASP A 294 29.69 17.41 9.02
C ASP A 294 30.17 16.91 10.39
N HIS A 295 29.96 17.68 11.44
CA HIS A 295 30.32 17.28 12.80
C HIS A 295 29.33 16.28 13.44
N ASP A 296 28.16 16.06 12.86
CA ASP A 296 27.21 15.04 13.31
C ASP A 296 27.42 13.74 12.52
N GLU A 297 28.59 13.14 12.72
CA GLU A 297 28.97 11.89 12.05
C GLU A 297 28.00 10.75 12.34
N GLY A 298 27.40 10.73 13.53
CA GLY A 298 26.47 9.67 13.94
C GLY A 298 25.18 9.67 13.13
N LEU A 299 24.56 10.83 12.98
CA LEU A 299 23.35 10.98 12.17
C LEU A 299 23.66 10.78 10.68
N ARG A 300 24.76 11.37 10.17
CA ARG A 300 25.18 11.16 8.76
C ARG A 300 25.34 9.70 8.44
N ALA A 301 26.07 8.94 9.25
CA ALA A 301 26.28 7.50 9.03
C ALA A 301 24.97 6.70 9.07
N LEU A 302 24.03 7.08 9.95
CA LEU A 302 22.72 6.44 10.01
C LEU A 302 21.90 6.69 8.73
N LEU A 303 21.82 7.97 8.28
CA LEU A 303 21.06 8.34 7.08
C LEU A 303 21.65 7.72 5.82
N GLU A 304 22.98 7.69 5.70
CA GLU A 304 23.69 7.03 4.60
C GLU A 304 23.40 5.53 4.58
N ARG A 305 23.60 4.82 5.70
CA ARG A 305 23.26 3.40 5.82
C ARG A 305 21.82 3.12 5.41
N THR A 306 20.89 3.98 5.85
CA THR A 306 19.46 3.81 5.54
C THR A 306 19.20 3.97 4.05
N ALA A 307 19.79 4.97 3.41
CA ALA A 307 19.66 5.17 1.95
C ALA A 307 20.22 3.98 1.15
N TYR A 308 21.41 3.46 1.53
CA TYR A 308 21.96 2.24 0.92
C TYR A 308 21.06 1.03 1.17
N GLY A 309 20.46 0.93 2.36
CA GLY A 309 19.48 -0.12 2.68
C GLY A 309 18.26 -0.07 1.76
N ILE A 310 17.70 1.12 1.51
CA ILE A 310 16.56 1.30 0.60
C ILE A 310 16.96 0.93 -0.83
N ALA A 311 18.07 1.46 -1.35
CA ALA A 311 18.54 1.15 -2.72
C ALA A 311 18.77 -0.35 -2.90
N GLY A 312 19.41 -0.99 -1.91
CA GLY A 312 19.61 -2.44 -1.92
C GLY A 312 18.29 -3.23 -1.85
N PHE A 313 17.28 -2.74 -1.16
CA PHE A 313 15.93 -3.33 -1.16
C PHE A 313 15.28 -3.24 -2.55
N LEU A 314 15.29 -2.07 -3.18
CA LEU A 314 14.75 -1.88 -4.53
C LEU A 314 15.38 -2.85 -5.52
N GLU A 315 16.69 -2.98 -5.50
CA GLU A 315 17.43 -3.87 -6.41
C GLU A 315 17.12 -5.35 -6.17
N ARG A 316 17.16 -5.80 -4.92
CA ARG A 316 17.05 -7.23 -4.61
C ARG A 316 15.63 -7.75 -4.64
N GLU A 317 14.68 -6.94 -4.17
CA GLU A 317 13.32 -7.41 -3.93
C GLU A 317 12.35 -6.93 -5.00
N LEU A 318 12.48 -5.69 -5.47
CA LEU A 318 11.50 -5.13 -6.39
C LEU A 318 11.94 -5.14 -7.85
N ARG A 319 13.24 -5.22 -8.17
CA ARG A 319 13.68 -5.27 -9.56
C ARG A 319 13.21 -6.54 -10.24
N ASP A 320 12.57 -6.39 -11.40
CA ASP A 320 12.18 -7.51 -12.28
C ASP A 320 13.32 -7.92 -13.23
N GLU A 321 13.10 -8.95 -14.01
CA GLU A 321 14.06 -9.47 -14.99
C GLU A 321 14.35 -8.53 -16.17
N ASN A 322 13.44 -7.57 -16.42
CA ASN A 322 13.57 -6.57 -17.49
C ASN A 322 14.21 -5.26 -17.02
N GLY A 323 14.49 -5.15 -15.71
CA GLY A 323 15.17 -4.03 -15.09
C GLY A 323 14.27 -2.94 -14.51
N ALA A 324 12.95 -3.06 -14.62
CA ALA A 324 11.99 -2.18 -13.96
C ALA A 324 11.76 -2.60 -12.50
N PHE A 325 11.11 -1.74 -11.71
CA PHE A 325 10.77 -2.02 -10.33
C PHE A 325 9.28 -2.32 -10.19
N MET A 326 8.96 -3.43 -9.54
CA MET A 326 7.61 -3.88 -9.21
C MET A 326 6.99 -3.00 -8.11
N ALA A 327 5.66 -2.96 -8.03
CA ALA A 327 4.90 -2.08 -7.15
C ALA A 327 5.18 -2.30 -5.65
N GLY A 328 5.36 -3.55 -5.19
CA GLY A 328 5.62 -3.77 -3.77
C GLY A 328 5.74 -5.22 -3.33
N LEU A 329 5.89 -5.35 -2.00
CA LEU A 329 5.80 -6.61 -1.28
C LEU A 329 4.55 -6.64 -0.40
N ASP A 330 3.92 -7.80 -0.38
CA ASP A 330 2.76 -8.09 0.45
C ASP A 330 3.08 -7.94 1.95
N ALA A 331 2.09 -7.52 2.74
CA ALA A 331 2.16 -7.56 4.19
C ALA A 331 2.21 -8.99 4.73
N ASP A 332 1.57 -9.92 4.02
CA ASP A 332 1.45 -11.30 4.41
C ASP A 332 2.63 -12.14 3.93
N SER A 333 3.03 -13.08 4.76
CA SER A 333 4.06 -14.07 4.41
C SER A 333 3.80 -15.41 5.08
N CYS A 334 4.44 -16.47 4.58
CA CYS A 334 4.25 -17.80 5.12
C CYS A 334 5.25 -18.12 6.23
N ASP A 335 4.80 -18.83 7.26
CA ASP A 335 5.68 -19.51 8.19
C ASP A 335 6.29 -20.78 7.56
N ILE A 336 7.14 -21.48 8.30
CA ILE A 336 7.77 -22.73 7.84
C ILE A 336 6.77 -23.89 7.59
N ARG A 337 5.52 -23.74 8.01
CA ARG A 337 4.44 -24.74 7.83
C ARG A 337 3.51 -24.35 6.69
N GLY A 338 3.75 -23.19 6.06
CA GLY A 338 2.91 -22.64 4.99
C GLY A 338 1.67 -21.90 5.49
N ALA A 339 1.56 -21.64 6.80
CA ALA A 339 0.49 -20.79 7.32
C ALA A 339 0.83 -19.32 7.06
N VAL A 340 -0.18 -18.56 6.58
CA VAL A 340 -0.03 -17.15 6.20
C VAL A 340 -0.34 -16.26 7.39
N PHE A 341 0.56 -15.33 7.68
CA PHE A 341 0.42 -14.34 8.76
C PHE A 341 1.00 -13.00 8.32
N GLU A 342 0.38 -11.92 8.77
CA GLU A 342 0.93 -10.59 8.58
C GLU A 342 2.30 -10.46 9.27
N GLY A 343 3.31 -10.03 8.52
CA GLY A 343 4.63 -9.66 9.03
C GLY A 343 5.52 -10.80 9.55
N ILE A 344 5.14 -12.07 9.47
CA ILE A 344 5.92 -13.17 10.07
C ILE A 344 7.36 -13.25 9.52
N HIS A 345 7.59 -12.79 8.29
CA HIS A 345 8.91 -12.66 7.69
C HIS A 345 9.84 -11.74 8.49
N TYR A 346 9.31 -10.68 9.08
CA TYR A 346 10.04 -9.60 9.74
C TYR A 346 10.10 -9.74 11.27
N LEU A 347 9.37 -10.70 11.84
CA LEU A 347 9.22 -10.86 13.28
C LEU A 347 10.23 -11.85 13.85
N TRP A 348 10.82 -11.49 14.97
CA TRP A 348 11.87 -12.25 15.63
C TRP A 348 11.57 -12.44 17.13
N SER A 349 11.90 -13.64 17.66
CA SER A 349 12.06 -13.86 19.10
C SER A 349 13.53 -13.96 19.48
N PRO A 350 13.90 -13.83 20.75
CA PRO A 350 15.28 -14.05 21.19
C PRO A 350 15.80 -15.42 20.76
N GLU A 351 14.98 -16.47 20.84
CA GLU A 351 15.33 -17.84 20.45
C GLU A 351 15.63 -17.94 18.96
N LEU A 352 14.79 -17.33 18.10
CA LEU A 352 15.01 -17.32 16.66
C LEU A 352 16.30 -16.61 16.26
N ILE A 353 16.67 -15.55 16.97
CA ILE A 353 17.96 -14.85 16.75
C ILE A 353 19.13 -15.70 17.20
N ILE A 354 19.03 -16.33 18.39
CA ILE A 354 20.07 -17.22 18.92
C ILE A 354 20.25 -18.45 18.02
N ASP A 355 19.17 -19.04 17.54
CA ASP A 355 19.23 -20.17 16.60
C ASP A 355 19.89 -19.79 15.28
N ALA A 356 19.69 -18.56 14.80
CA ALA A 356 20.29 -18.08 13.56
C ALA A 356 21.78 -17.71 13.68
N LEU A 357 22.20 -17.15 14.85
CA LEU A 357 23.53 -16.55 15.04
C LEU A 357 24.43 -17.28 16.04
N GLY A 358 23.88 -18.21 16.84
CA GLY A 358 24.53 -18.77 18.03
C GLY A 358 24.39 -17.87 19.25
N GLU A 359 24.81 -18.35 20.42
CA GLU A 359 24.57 -17.66 21.71
C GLU A 359 25.24 -16.29 21.80
N GLU A 360 26.52 -16.15 21.45
CA GLU A 360 27.29 -14.91 21.63
C GLU A 360 26.79 -13.78 20.70
N ASP A 361 26.70 -14.05 19.39
CA ASP A 361 26.20 -13.09 18.40
C ASP A 361 24.69 -12.87 18.58
N GLY A 362 23.92 -13.89 18.98
CA GLY A 362 22.51 -13.79 19.27
C GLY A 362 22.19 -12.89 20.46
N ASP A 363 22.90 -13.03 21.57
CA ASP A 363 22.80 -12.12 22.71
C ASP A 363 23.16 -10.67 22.36
N TRP A 364 24.15 -10.48 21.52
CA TRP A 364 24.48 -9.15 21.01
C TRP A 364 23.34 -8.58 20.15
N ALA A 365 22.83 -9.37 19.19
CA ALA A 365 21.79 -8.94 18.26
C ALA A 365 20.47 -8.63 18.99
N THR A 366 20.05 -9.42 19.97
CA THR A 366 18.84 -9.14 20.77
C THR A 366 18.91 -7.80 21.48
N ARG A 367 20.09 -7.41 21.98
CA ARG A 367 20.28 -6.07 22.59
C ARG A 367 20.31 -4.95 21.56
N VAL A 368 21.03 -5.12 20.46
CA VAL A 368 21.18 -4.09 19.41
C VAL A 368 19.85 -3.81 18.71
N PHE A 369 19.05 -4.84 18.47
CA PHE A 369 17.75 -4.74 17.82
C PHE A 369 16.55 -4.72 18.78
N HIS A 370 16.79 -4.62 20.08
CA HIS A 370 15.76 -4.52 21.10
C HIS A 370 14.72 -5.65 21.03
N VAL A 371 15.16 -6.88 20.83
CA VAL A 371 14.29 -8.06 20.85
C VAL A 371 14.21 -8.61 22.26
N THR A 372 13.01 -8.71 22.81
CA THR A 372 12.78 -9.12 24.21
C THR A 372 11.85 -10.34 24.30
N ALA A 373 11.89 -11.05 25.40
CA ALA A 373 11.03 -12.21 25.63
C ALA A 373 9.52 -11.85 25.66
N GLY A 374 9.17 -10.60 26.00
CA GLY A 374 7.78 -10.12 25.95
C GLY A 374 7.29 -9.78 24.56
N GLY A 375 8.21 -9.55 23.62
CA GLY A 375 7.92 -9.06 22.27
C GLY A 375 7.43 -7.63 22.21
N THR A 376 7.49 -7.02 21.03
CA THR A 376 6.91 -5.70 20.73
C THR A 376 5.67 -5.81 19.84
N PHE A 377 5.51 -6.94 19.15
CA PHE A 377 4.35 -7.24 18.31
C PHE A 377 3.30 -8.07 19.05
N GLY A 378 3.71 -8.98 19.91
CA GLY A 378 2.86 -9.91 20.67
C GLY A 378 3.45 -11.32 20.67
N GLU A 379 2.98 -12.19 21.57
CA GLU A 379 3.38 -13.60 21.66
C GLU A 379 4.91 -13.84 21.70
N GLY A 380 5.67 -12.91 22.28
CA GLY A 380 7.15 -12.99 22.34
C GLY A 380 7.86 -12.61 21.04
N LEU A 381 7.14 -12.15 20.02
CA LEU A 381 7.69 -11.69 18.75
C LEU A 381 7.92 -10.17 18.74
N SER A 382 8.99 -9.76 18.12
CA SER A 382 9.39 -8.35 18.00
C SER A 382 9.74 -7.98 16.56
N THR A 383 9.43 -6.74 16.20
CA THR A 383 10.09 -6.03 15.11
C THR A 383 11.49 -5.61 15.55
N LEU A 384 12.41 -5.44 14.61
CA LEU A 384 13.77 -5.04 14.91
C LEU A 384 13.87 -3.52 15.04
N GLN A 385 14.24 -3.01 16.21
CA GLN A 385 14.48 -1.61 16.50
C GLN A 385 15.97 -1.36 16.77
N LEU A 386 16.61 -0.50 16.00
CA LEU A 386 18.05 -0.27 16.10
C LEU A 386 18.42 0.57 17.34
N ARG A 387 19.11 -0.04 18.30
CA ARG A 387 19.61 0.60 19.53
C ARG A 387 21.14 0.79 19.56
N GLY A 388 21.85 0.31 18.55
CA GLY A 388 23.29 0.34 18.47
C GLY A 388 23.81 0.43 17.02
N ARG A 389 25.06 0.01 16.80
CA ARG A 389 25.63 -0.16 15.46
C ARG A 389 25.51 -1.63 15.08
N PRO A 390 24.74 -1.96 14.06
CA PRO A 390 24.53 -3.34 13.65
C PRO A 390 25.65 -3.85 12.74
N ASP A 391 25.92 -5.15 12.86
CA ASP A 391 26.56 -5.96 11.83
C ASP A 391 25.47 -6.90 11.28
N VAL A 392 24.74 -6.42 10.26
CA VAL A 392 23.52 -7.07 9.78
C VAL A 392 23.77 -8.24 8.82
N ASP A 393 24.98 -8.38 8.31
CA ASP A 393 25.31 -9.41 7.31
C ASP A 393 25.17 -10.84 7.86
N LYS A 394 25.10 -10.97 9.19
CA LYS A 394 24.97 -12.25 9.89
C LYS A 394 23.54 -12.78 10.00
N LEU A 395 22.52 -11.91 9.93
CA LEU A 395 21.13 -12.35 10.02
C LEU A 395 20.65 -12.83 8.65
N GLY A 396 20.43 -14.12 8.51
CA GLY A 396 19.94 -14.74 7.29
C GLY A 396 18.50 -14.34 6.95
N ARG A 397 18.13 -14.51 5.67
CA ARG A 397 16.79 -14.22 5.18
C ARG A 397 15.84 -15.39 5.43
N ARG A 398 14.59 -15.06 5.71
CA ARG A 398 13.47 -15.99 5.87
C ARG A 398 12.67 -16.09 4.56
N PHE A 399 11.56 -16.83 4.55
CA PHE A 399 10.67 -16.89 3.38
C PHE A 399 10.11 -15.52 3.03
N PRO A 400 10.41 -14.98 1.83
CA PRO A 400 10.00 -13.63 1.48
C PRO A 400 8.49 -13.56 1.27
N PRO A 401 7.89 -12.37 1.48
CA PRO A 401 6.51 -12.08 1.10
C PRO A 401 6.28 -12.22 -0.40
N ALA A 402 5.01 -12.33 -0.81
CA ALA A 402 4.62 -12.26 -2.22
C ALA A 402 4.94 -10.88 -2.79
N LYS A 403 5.18 -10.82 -4.10
CA LYS A 403 5.47 -9.59 -4.84
C LYS A 403 4.26 -9.15 -5.62
N ASP A 404 3.91 -7.88 -5.52
CA ASP A 404 3.06 -7.22 -6.49
C ASP A 404 3.90 -6.87 -7.71
N ARG A 405 3.65 -7.55 -8.82
CA ARG A 405 4.47 -7.47 -10.05
C ARG A 405 4.03 -6.39 -11.03
N LEU A 406 3.12 -5.52 -10.61
CA LEU A 406 2.74 -4.38 -11.42
C LEU A 406 3.92 -3.39 -11.53
N ILE A 407 4.17 -2.87 -12.72
CA ILE A 407 5.17 -1.83 -12.99
C ILE A 407 4.40 -0.54 -13.23
N VAL A 408 4.48 0.41 -12.31
CA VAL A 408 3.80 1.71 -12.40
C VAL A 408 4.80 2.77 -12.88
N THR A 409 4.42 3.55 -13.89
CA THR A 409 5.29 4.54 -14.55
C THR A 409 5.82 5.58 -13.57
N SER A 410 4.94 6.28 -12.87
CA SER A 410 5.32 7.35 -11.92
C SER A 410 6.20 6.83 -10.78
N TRP A 411 5.90 5.65 -10.23
CA TRP A 411 6.67 5.06 -9.13
C TRP A 411 8.08 4.68 -9.55
N ASN A 412 8.23 4.14 -10.76
CA ASN A 412 9.55 3.89 -11.36
C ASN A 412 10.30 5.19 -11.64
N ALA A 413 9.62 6.25 -12.11
CA ALA A 413 10.24 7.56 -12.32
C ALA A 413 10.78 8.16 -11.00
N LEU A 414 10.06 8.01 -9.89
CA LEU A 414 10.52 8.41 -8.55
C LEU A 414 11.79 7.62 -8.14
N ALA A 415 11.79 6.30 -8.36
CA ALA A 415 12.95 5.45 -8.06
C ALA A 415 14.17 5.84 -8.92
N ILE A 416 13.99 6.04 -10.23
CA ILE A 416 15.01 6.50 -11.15
C ILE A 416 15.62 7.83 -10.67
N SER A 417 14.81 8.81 -10.35
CA SER A 417 15.23 10.13 -9.88
C SER A 417 16.07 10.05 -8.60
N SER A 418 15.63 9.26 -7.64
CA SER A 418 16.31 9.08 -6.36
C SER A 418 17.63 8.32 -6.50
N LEU A 419 17.68 7.25 -7.31
CA LEU A 419 18.89 6.50 -7.60
C LEU A 419 19.93 7.36 -8.32
N ILE A 420 19.53 8.17 -9.33
CA ILE A 420 20.42 9.12 -10.01
C ILE A 420 21.00 10.12 -9.01
N THR A 421 20.16 10.67 -8.14
CA THR A 421 20.60 11.65 -7.14
C THR A 421 21.64 11.06 -6.19
N GLY A 422 21.41 9.87 -5.67
CA GLY A 422 22.36 9.18 -4.81
C GLY A 422 23.66 8.80 -5.53
N ALA A 423 23.54 8.29 -6.76
CA ALA A 423 24.69 7.94 -7.60
C ALA A 423 25.63 9.12 -7.83
N LEU A 424 25.08 10.30 -8.09
CA LEU A 424 25.87 11.51 -8.30
C LEU A 424 26.54 12.03 -7.02
N ILE A 425 25.90 11.84 -5.86
CA ILE A 425 26.40 12.32 -4.56
C ILE A 425 27.51 11.42 -4.02
N TRP A 426 27.30 10.10 -4.08
CA TRP A 426 28.22 9.11 -3.51
C TRP A 426 29.14 8.43 -4.52
N ASN A 427 29.05 8.84 -5.82
CA ASN A 427 29.80 8.24 -6.92
C ASN A 427 29.55 6.73 -7.05
N GLU A 428 28.26 6.36 -7.06
CA GLU A 428 27.79 4.98 -7.18
C GLU A 428 27.31 4.68 -8.62
N PRO A 429 28.20 4.30 -9.53
CA PRO A 429 27.83 4.08 -10.93
C PRO A 429 26.82 2.95 -11.10
N HIS A 430 26.80 1.98 -10.20
CA HIS A 430 25.83 0.89 -10.21
C HIS A 430 24.38 1.41 -10.08
N TRP A 431 24.11 2.43 -9.24
CA TRP A 431 22.79 3.02 -9.15
C TRP A 431 22.37 3.74 -10.43
N LEU A 432 23.33 4.28 -11.20
CA LEU A 432 23.03 4.82 -12.55
C LEU A 432 22.63 3.73 -13.53
N ASP A 433 23.24 2.54 -13.44
CA ASP A 433 22.88 1.41 -14.28
C ASP A 433 21.48 0.90 -13.97
N LEU A 434 21.11 0.79 -12.67
CA LEU A 434 19.75 0.46 -12.23
C LEU A 434 18.72 1.47 -12.77
N ALA A 435 18.99 2.75 -12.59
CA ALA A 435 18.12 3.83 -13.07
C ALA A 435 17.96 3.82 -14.59
N ARG A 436 19.06 3.54 -15.33
CA ARG A 436 19.04 3.48 -16.79
C ARG A 436 18.24 2.30 -17.32
N ASP A 437 18.36 1.14 -16.67
CA ASP A 437 17.62 -0.05 -17.07
C ASP A 437 16.12 0.15 -16.85
N ALA A 438 15.72 0.69 -15.69
CA ALA A 438 14.32 1.03 -15.42
C ALA A 438 13.77 2.09 -16.41
N ALA A 439 14.54 3.16 -16.69
CA ALA A 439 14.16 4.18 -17.67
C ALA A 439 13.99 3.60 -19.07
N ARG A 440 14.89 2.70 -19.47
CA ARG A 440 14.81 2.01 -20.77
C ARG A 440 13.55 1.17 -20.85
N TYR A 441 13.22 0.41 -19.82
CA TYR A 441 11.99 -0.38 -19.77
C TYR A 441 10.76 0.51 -19.97
N LEU A 442 10.65 1.64 -19.26
CA LEU A 442 9.52 2.57 -19.41
C LEU A 442 9.42 3.11 -20.85
N VAL A 443 10.54 3.51 -21.46
CA VAL A 443 10.54 4.02 -22.83
C VAL A 443 10.15 2.93 -23.83
N ASP A 444 10.68 1.73 -23.69
CA ASP A 444 10.46 0.64 -24.63
C ASP A 444 9.08 -0.01 -24.48
N THR A 445 8.49 0.00 -23.28
CA THR A 445 7.26 -0.71 -22.97
C THR A 445 6.06 0.24 -22.78
N HIS A 446 6.22 1.33 -22.00
CA HIS A 446 5.11 2.21 -21.65
C HIS A 446 4.85 3.34 -22.66
N LEU A 447 5.83 3.66 -23.55
CA LEU A 447 5.60 4.65 -24.59
C LEU A 447 5.07 3.99 -25.87
N VAL A 448 3.76 3.86 -25.99
CA VAL A 448 3.07 3.17 -27.08
C VAL A 448 2.51 4.18 -28.08
N GLY A 449 3.01 4.18 -29.32
CA GLY A 449 2.55 5.09 -30.36
C GLY A 449 2.76 6.59 -30.06
N GLY A 450 3.66 6.92 -29.14
CA GLY A 450 3.91 8.28 -28.67
C GLY A 450 3.06 8.72 -27.49
N GLU A 451 2.21 7.84 -26.96
CA GLU A 451 1.41 8.04 -25.76
C GLU A 451 1.99 7.23 -24.59
N LEU A 452 2.10 7.86 -23.42
CA LEU A 452 2.55 7.21 -22.21
C LEU A 452 1.41 6.38 -21.62
N ARG A 453 1.73 5.18 -21.11
CA ARG A 453 0.82 4.29 -20.39
C ARG A 453 1.12 4.32 -18.91
N HIS A 454 0.09 4.08 -18.09
CA HIS A 454 0.19 4.15 -16.64
C HIS A 454 0.97 2.96 -16.06
N SER A 455 0.62 1.75 -16.48
CA SER A 455 1.21 0.55 -15.90
C SER A 455 1.39 -0.61 -16.89
N SER A 456 2.18 -1.61 -16.49
CA SER A 456 2.37 -2.87 -17.19
C SER A 456 2.63 -4.01 -16.22
N ARG A 457 2.45 -5.24 -16.71
CA ARG A 457 2.83 -6.46 -15.99
C ARG A 457 3.40 -7.47 -16.98
N ALA A 458 4.53 -8.07 -16.63
CA ALA A 458 5.23 -9.05 -17.48
C ALA A 458 5.45 -8.56 -18.93
N GLY A 459 5.80 -7.27 -19.09
CA GLY A 459 6.04 -6.65 -20.39
C GLY A 459 4.78 -6.29 -21.19
N GLN A 460 3.60 -6.50 -20.65
CA GLN A 460 2.33 -6.14 -21.29
C GLN A 460 1.75 -4.90 -20.62
N VAL A 461 1.60 -3.81 -21.37
CA VAL A 461 0.90 -2.62 -20.90
C VAL A 461 -0.59 -2.87 -20.82
N ASP A 462 -1.22 -2.28 -19.82
CA ASP A 462 -2.67 -2.21 -19.73
C ASP A 462 -3.24 -1.04 -20.59
N ASP A 463 -4.57 -0.96 -20.62
CA ASP A 463 -5.27 0.08 -21.36
C ASP A 463 -5.42 1.39 -20.55
N SER A 464 -4.87 1.46 -19.32
CA SER A 464 -4.96 2.63 -18.46
C SER A 464 -4.14 3.77 -19.04
N SER A 465 -4.78 4.91 -19.19
CA SER A 465 -4.12 6.15 -19.63
C SER A 465 -3.19 6.65 -18.53
N ALA A 466 -2.05 7.21 -18.94
CA ALA A 466 -1.15 7.88 -18.01
C ALA A 466 -1.86 9.02 -17.27
N THR A 467 -1.54 9.15 -15.98
CA THR A 467 -2.02 10.21 -15.10
C THR A 467 -1.11 11.45 -15.16
N ALA A 468 -1.48 12.52 -14.46
CA ALA A 468 -0.61 13.68 -14.33
C ALA A 468 0.71 13.35 -13.62
N GLU A 469 0.70 12.38 -12.69
CA GLU A 469 1.90 11.91 -11.99
C GLU A 469 2.87 11.15 -12.90
N ASP A 470 2.37 10.45 -13.91
CA ASP A 470 3.21 9.75 -14.88
C ASP A 470 3.94 10.71 -15.83
N HIS A 471 3.44 11.93 -16.00
CA HIS A 471 4.00 12.98 -16.84
C HIS A 471 4.90 13.96 -16.09
N GLY A 472 4.84 13.99 -14.76
CA GLY A 472 5.58 14.92 -13.88
C GLY A 472 6.86 14.40 -13.36
#